data_f795ae64f990a202b9bf10db00b8742d
#
_entry.id   f795ae64f990a202b9bf10db00b8742d
#
_cell.length_a   1.000
_cell.length_b   1.000
_cell.length_c   1.000
_cell.angle_alpha   90.00
_cell.angle_beta   90.00
_cell.angle_gamma   90.00
#
_symmetry.space_group_name_H-M   'P 1'
#
loop_
_entity.id
_entity.type
_entity.pdbx_description
1 polymer ?
#
loop_
_entity_poly.entity_id
_entity_poly.type
_entity_poly.pdbx_seq_one_letter_code
_entity_poly.pdbx_strand_id
1 'polypeptide(L)'
;MAENKIYGAIAAFKSDTEILEAARKVRLAGYSKFDCHTPFPVHHLDQAMGMKRSKLPYFIICCTIAGFTLGLLLQWWTGAVDYKLVIGGKPLFALEFATPILFECSILLTAFGAVFGMLGLFNGLPTFYHPIFNAEISKRITNDRFLVSIEAKDPQFDATKTTEFLQSLHGAEEVQLVEA
;
A
#
# COMPACT_ATOMS: atom_id res chain seq x y z
N MET A 1 -22.00 -2.69 -28.06
CA MET A 1 -22.36 -1.81 -26.94
C MET A 1 -21.53 -2.31 -25.76
N ALA A 2 -20.53 -1.58 -25.31
CA ALA A 2 -19.80 -1.95 -24.11
C ALA A 2 -20.76 -1.86 -22.94
N GLU A 3 -20.98 -2.95 -22.21
CA GLU A 3 -21.66 -2.91 -20.93
C GLU A 3 -20.88 -1.91 -20.05
N ASN A 4 -21.53 -0.81 -19.68
CA ASN A 4 -20.97 0.14 -18.71
C ASN A 4 -20.77 -0.61 -17.39
N LYS A 5 -19.54 -1.06 -17.19
CA LYS A 5 -19.18 -1.86 -16.02
C LYS A 5 -19.05 -0.89 -14.84
N ILE A 6 -19.96 -0.99 -13.89
CA ILE A 6 -19.93 -0.15 -12.67
C ILE A 6 -18.67 -0.53 -11.88
N TYR A 7 -17.83 0.46 -11.60
CA TYR A 7 -16.67 0.31 -10.72
C TYR A 7 -17.10 0.25 -9.25
N GLY A 8 -18.06 1.10 -8.85
CA GLY A 8 -18.53 1.18 -7.48
C GLY A 8 -19.43 2.38 -7.23
N ALA A 9 -19.69 2.66 -5.96
CA ALA A 9 -20.42 3.82 -5.48
C ALA A 9 -19.53 4.69 -4.62
N ILE A 10 -19.65 6.01 -4.75
CA ILE A 10 -18.90 6.99 -3.95
C ILE A 10 -19.86 7.96 -3.26
N ALA A 11 -19.48 8.40 -2.06
CA ALA A 11 -20.15 9.42 -1.30
C ALA A 11 -19.19 10.49 -0.84
N ALA A 12 -19.61 11.75 -0.90
CA ALA A 12 -18.84 12.90 -0.48
C ALA A 12 -19.27 13.45 0.87
N PHE A 13 -18.29 13.90 1.65
CA PHE A 13 -18.44 14.50 2.97
C PHE A 13 -17.65 15.80 3.07
N LYS A 14 -18.03 16.68 4.00
CA LYS A 14 -17.36 17.98 4.20
C LYS A 14 -16.26 17.96 5.25
N SER A 15 -16.38 17.11 6.25
CA SER A 15 -15.50 17.14 7.40
C SER A 15 -14.80 15.80 7.68
N ASP A 16 -13.69 15.89 8.39
CA ASP A 16 -12.91 14.75 8.87
C ASP A 16 -13.70 13.89 9.86
N THR A 17 -14.55 14.50 10.68
CA THR A 17 -15.40 13.80 11.64
C THR A 17 -16.50 12.99 10.93
N GLU A 18 -17.10 13.54 9.88
CA GLU A 18 -18.12 12.85 9.09
C GLU A 18 -17.54 11.63 8.36
N ILE A 19 -16.36 11.75 7.73
CA ILE A 19 -15.75 10.58 7.05
C ILE A 19 -15.34 9.50 8.04
N LEU A 20 -14.89 9.86 9.26
CA LEU A 20 -14.59 8.88 10.30
C LEU A 20 -15.82 8.08 10.73
N GLU A 21 -16.95 8.76 10.92
CA GLU A 21 -18.22 8.08 11.23
C GLU A 21 -18.70 7.24 10.07
N ALA A 22 -18.64 7.77 8.85
CA ALA A 22 -19.02 7.05 7.62
C ALA A 22 -18.18 5.79 7.45
N ALA A 23 -16.86 5.86 7.56
CA ALA A 23 -15.97 4.70 7.47
C ALA A 23 -16.29 3.62 8.50
N ARG A 24 -16.59 4.01 9.75
CA ARG A 24 -17.01 3.07 10.80
C ARG A 24 -18.35 2.39 10.45
N LYS A 25 -19.33 3.15 9.97
CA LYS A 25 -20.65 2.62 9.60
C LYS A 25 -20.54 1.68 8.39
N VAL A 26 -19.77 2.04 7.37
CA VAL A 26 -19.51 1.18 6.20
C VAL A 26 -18.89 -0.15 6.62
N ARG A 27 -17.86 -0.10 7.49
CA ARG A 27 -17.24 -1.32 8.05
C ARG A 27 -18.22 -2.15 8.85
N LEU A 28 -19.02 -1.53 9.72
CA LEU A 28 -20.01 -2.23 10.56
C LEU A 28 -21.14 -2.83 9.74
N ALA A 29 -21.48 -2.23 8.59
CA ALA A 29 -22.41 -2.80 7.63
C ALA A 29 -21.86 -4.04 6.92
N GLY A 30 -20.57 -4.36 7.08
CA GLY A 30 -19.94 -5.57 6.55
C GLY A 30 -19.25 -5.40 5.20
N TYR A 31 -19.19 -4.19 4.66
CA TYR A 31 -18.38 -3.94 3.46
C TYR A 31 -16.90 -4.15 3.75
N SER A 32 -16.24 -4.87 2.86
CA SER A 32 -14.82 -5.26 2.98
C SER A 32 -13.92 -4.58 1.94
N LYS A 33 -14.49 -4.19 0.79
CA LYS A 33 -13.78 -3.51 -0.30
C LYS A 33 -14.28 -2.08 -0.45
N PHE A 34 -13.84 -1.26 0.47
CA PHE A 34 -14.09 0.17 0.44
C PHE A 34 -12.81 0.93 0.77
N ASP A 35 -12.71 2.15 0.30
CA ASP A 35 -11.59 3.04 0.55
C ASP A 35 -12.06 4.46 0.88
N CYS A 36 -11.21 5.22 1.58
CA CYS A 36 -11.45 6.59 1.98
C CYS A 36 -10.39 7.49 1.36
N HIS A 37 -10.82 8.52 0.64
CA HIS A 37 -9.95 9.49 0.00
C HIS A 37 -10.09 10.83 0.68
N THR A 38 -8.98 11.40 1.13
CA THR A 38 -8.97 12.63 1.95
C THR A 38 -7.91 13.60 1.45
N PRO A 39 -8.16 14.93 1.51
CA PRO A 39 -7.20 15.92 1.05
C PRO A 39 -5.98 16.04 1.97
N PHE A 40 -6.10 15.60 3.21
CA PHE A 40 -5.03 15.56 4.20
C PHE A 40 -5.18 14.33 5.11
N PRO A 41 -4.11 13.89 5.80
CA PRO A 41 -4.18 12.74 6.70
C PRO A 41 -5.16 12.96 7.85
N VAL A 42 -6.14 12.07 7.99
CA VAL A 42 -7.13 12.09 9.08
C VAL A 42 -6.71 11.09 10.15
N HIS A 43 -6.55 11.56 11.38
CA HIS A 43 -6.17 10.70 12.50
C HIS A 43 -7.24 9.64 12.78
N HIS A 44 -6.78 8.42 13.06
CA HIS A 44 -7.64 7.26 13.36
C HIS A 44 -8.52 6.74 12.21
N LEU A 45 -8.35 7.24 10.97
CA LEU A 45 -9.10 6.76 9.82
C LEU A 45 -8.80 5.27 9.54
N ASP A 46 -7.52 4.86 9.63
CA ASP A 46 -7.10 3.46 9.49
C ASP A 46 -7.84 2.53 10.48
N GLN A 47 -8.02 3.00 11.72
CA GLN A 47 -8.74 2.24 12.75
C GLN A 47 -10.25 2.20 12.46
N ALA A 48 -10.81 3.30 11.96
CA ALA A 48 -12.21 3.38 11.57
C ALA A 48 -12.51 2.41 10.41
N MET A 49 -11.65 2.37 9.41
CA MET A 49 -11.69 1.42 8.30
C MET A 49 -11.40 -0.03 8.72
N GLY A 50 -10.75 -0.24 9.88
CA GLY A 50 -10.33 -1.56 10.32
C GLY A 50 -9.11 -2.11 9.58
N MET A 51 -8.27 -1.23 9.06
CA MET A 51 -7.06 -1.62 8.33
C MET A 51 -6.07 -2.35 9.24
N LYS A 52 -5.48 -3.41 8.71
CA LYS A 52 -4.43 -4.19 9.40
C LYS A 52 -3.06 -3.57 9.12
N ARG A 53 -2.12 -3.78 10.05
CA ARG A 53 -0.73 -3.37 9.85
C ARG A 53 -0.14 -4.00 8.58
N SER A 54 0.60 -3.21 7.82
CA SER A 54 1.29 -3.68 6.63
C SER A 54 2.29 -4.79 6.95
N LYS A 55 2.43 -5.76 6.05
CA LYS A 55 3.44 -6.82 6.12
C LYS A 55 4.78 -6.40 5.50
N LEU A 56 4.86 -5.20 4.94
CA LEU A 56 6.06 -4.66 4.30
C LEU A 56 7.31 -4.72 5.20
N PRO A 57 7.26 -4.36 6.50
CA PRO A 57 8.44 -4.45 7.37
C PRO A 57 9.05 -5.85 7.44
N TYR A 58 8.23 -6.90 7.48
CA TYR A 58 8.73 -8.28 7.49
C TYR A 58 9.43 -8.65 6.20
N PHE A 59 8.88 -8.21 5.08
CA PHE A 59 9.52 -8.39 3.76
C PHE A 59 10.88 -7.68 3.69
N ILE A 60 10.97 -6.45 4.19
CA ILE A 60 12.20 -5.67 4.24
C ILE A 60 13.26 -6.38 5.10
N ILE A 61 12.90 -6.91 6.26
CA ILE A 61 13.82 -7.68 7.12
C ILE A 61 14.37 -8.91 6.37
N CYS A 62 13.53 -9.63 5.63
CA CYS A 62 13.99 -10.75 4.80
C CYS A 62 15.00 -10.30 3.74
N CYS A 63 14.77 -9.15 3.09
CA CYS A 63 15.71 -8.59 2.13
C CYS A 63 17.04 -8.20 2.78
N THR A 64 17.01 -7.62 3.99
CA THR A 64 18.22 -7.28 4.77
C THR A 64 19.05 -8.52 5.07
N ILE A 65 18.42 -9.58 5.57
CA ILE A 65 19.09 -10.86 5.88
C ILE A 65 19.67 -11.50 4.61
N ALA A 66 18.91 -11.45 3.51
CA ALA A 66 19.39 -11.95 2.21
C ALA A 66 20.60 -11.18 1.72
N GLY A 67 20.63 -9.84 1.85
CA GLY A 67 21.76 -9.00 1.48
C GLY A 67 23.00 -9.31 2.32
N PHE A 68 22.84 -9.45 3.63
CA PHE A 68 23.92 -9.83 4.53
C PHE A 68 24.49 -11.21 4.15
N THR A 69 23.63 -12.19 3.94
CA THR A 69 24.03 -13.56 3.57
C THR A 69 24.75 -13.60 2.22
N LEU A 70 24.21 -12.86 1.23
CA LEU A 70 24.82 -12.75 -0.10
C LEU A 70 26.22 -12.14 -0.02
N GLY A 71 26.37 -11.03 0.70
CA GLY A 71 27.67 -10.38 0.91
C GLY A 71 28.68 -11.29 1.60
N LEU A 72 28.23 -12.03 2.63
CA LEU A 72 29.05 -13.00 3.35
C LEU A 72 29.53 -14.13 2.43
N LEU A 73 28.62 -14.75 1.70
CA LEU A 73 28.94 -15.84 0.78
C LEU A 73 29.84 -15.38 -0.35
N LEU A 74 29.59 -14.21 -0.91
CA LEU A 74 30.41 -13.62 -1.96
C LEU A 74 31.86 -13.44 -1.50
N GLN A 75 32.07 -12.82 -0.36
CA GLN A 75 33.43 -12.57 0.16
C GLN A 75 34.12 -13.85 0.60
N TRP A 76 33.41 -14.75 1.26
CA TRP A 76 33.99 -16.04 1.64
C TRP A 76 34.37 -16.85 0.39
N TRP A 77 33.51 -16.94 -0.61
CA TRP A 77 33.79 -17.69 -1.82
C TRP A 77 34.97 -17.12 -2.60
N THR A 78 34.94 -15.82 -2.90
CA THR A 78 35.97 -15.17 -3.70
C THR A 78 37.34 -15.15 -2.99
N GLY A 79 37.37 -14.94 -1.68
CA GLY A 79 38.64 -14.84 -0.93
C GLY A 79 39.19 -16.17 -0.47
N ALA A 80 38.35 -17.10 0.00
CA ALA A 80 38.82 -18.33 0.64
C ALA A 80 38.72 -19.57 -0.28
N VAL A 81 37.89 -19.56 -1.32
CA VAL A 81 37.68 -20.72 -2.17
C VAL A 81 38.26 -20.52 -3.59
N ASP A 82 37.83 -19.46 -4.27
CA ASP A 82 38.16 -19.25 -5.69
C ASP A 82 39.54 -18.61 -5.88
N TYR A 83 39.80 -17.48 -5.23
CA TYR A 83 40.98 -16.69 -5.43
C TYR A 83 41.83 -16.52 -4.16
N LYS A 84 42.62 -17.57 -3.84
CA LYS A 84 43.37 -17.65 -2.57
C LYS A 84 44.67 -16.84 -2.62
N LEU A 85 44.56 -15.51 -2.49
CA LEU A 85 45.73 -14.62 -2.41
C LEU A 85 45.97 -14.16 -0.98
N VAL A 86 47.15 -14.50 -0.45
CA VAL A 86 47.62 -13.99 0.84
C VAL A 86 48.42 -12.72 0.61
N ILE A 87 47.85 -11.57 0.95
CA ILE A 87 48.46 -10.26 0.84
C ILE A 87 48.81 -9.76 2.24
N GLY A 88 50.10 -9.51 2.52
CA GLY A 88 50.55 -8.95 3.80
C GLY A 88 50.26 -9.82 5.02
N GLY A 89 50.16 -11.16 4.85
CA GLY A 89 49.88 -12.08 5.96
C GLY A 89 48.41 -12.10 6.43
N LYS A 90 47.50 -11.47 5.70
CA LYS A 90 46.05 -11.49 6.04
C LYS A 90 45.47 -12.88 5.87
N PRO A 91 44.52 -13.31 6.76
CA PRO A 91 43.75 -14.52 6.54
C PRO A 91 42.94 -14.40 5.25
N LEU A 92 42.65 -15.53 4.59
CA LEU A 92 41.90 -15.58 3.36
C LEU A 92 40.46 -15.05 3.52
N PHE A 93 39.87 -15.19 4.72
CA PHE A 93 38.63 -14.64 5.12
C PHE A 93 38.62 -14.28 6.61
N ALA A 94 38.08 -13.11 6.94
CA ALA A 94 37.81 -12.68 8.30
C ALA A 94 36.62 -11.68 8.30
N LEU A 95 35.74 -11.81 9.28
CA LEU A 95 34.55 -10.96 9.39
C LEU A 95 34.88 -9.48 9.52
N GLU A 96 36.00 -9.15 10.21
CA GLU A 96 36.44 -7.77 10.42
C GLU A 96 36.68 -7.03 9.10
N PHE A 97 37.24 -7.71 8.11
CA PHE A 97 37.48 -7.14 6.78
C PHE A 97 36.25 -7.20 5.89
N ALA A 98 35.34 -8.15 6.14
CA ALA A 98 34.10 -8.32 5.37
C ALA A 98 33.03 -7.32 5.78
N THR A 99 33.05 -6.81 7.01
CA THR A 99 31.98 -5.98 7.59
C THR A 99 31.50 -4.82 6.72
N PRO A 100 32.37 -4.00 6.09
CA PRO A 100 31.90 -2.89 5.24
C PRO A 100 31.03 -3.38 4.07
N ILE A 101 31.45 -4.43 3.38
CA ILE A 101 30.72 -4.98 2.22
C ILE A 101 29.44 -5.70 2.66
N LEU A 102 29.45 -6.38 3.81
CA LEU A 102 28.24 -6.98 4.38
C LEU A 102 27.18 -5.91 4.66
N PHE A 103 27.62 -4.78 5.23
CA PHE A 103 26.75 -3.65 5.51
C PHE A 103 26.18 -3.04 4.22
N GLU A 104 27.02 -2.81 3.21
CA GLU A 104 26.60 -2.25 1.91
C GLU A 104 25.59 -3.18 1.19
N CYS A 105 25.90 -4.47 1.11
CA CYS A 105 24.98 -5.45 0.50
C CYS A 105 23.65 -5.54 1.25
N SER A 106 23.69 -5.48 2.58
CA SER A 106 22.48 -5.49 3.40
C SER A 106 21.59 -4.27 3.12
N ILE A 107 22.17 -3.07 3.14
CA ILE A 107 21.45 -1.83 2.88
C ILE A 107 20.93 -1.79 1.44
N LEU A 108 21.73 -2.23 0.46
CA LEU A 108 21.36 -2.24 -0.94
C LEU A 108 20.10 -3.10 -1.17
N LEU A 109 20.09 -4.34 -0.66
CA LEU A 109 18.94 -5.22 -0.81
C LEU A 109 17.73 -4.73 0.02
N THR A 110 17.99 -4.12 1.17
CA THR A 110 16.94 -3.46 1.98
C THR A 110 16.27 -2.33 1.20
N ALA A 111 17.05 -1.46 0.58
CA ALA A 111 16.55 -0.33 -0.19
C ALA A 111 15.73 -0.79 -1.40
N PHE A 112 16.23 -1.74 -2.18
CA PHE A 112 15.48 -2.34 -3.28
C PHE A 112 14.22 -3.05 -2.79
N GLY A 113 14.33 -3.82 -1.71
CA GLY A 113 13.17 -4.47 -1.09
C GLY A 113 12.11 -3.48 -0.64
N ALA A 114 12.50 -2.36 -0.04
CA ALA A 114 11.58 -1.31 0.37
C ALA A 114 10.88 -0.67 -0.84
N VAL A 115 11.63 -0.25 -1.86
CA VAL A 115 11.07 0.43 -3.04
C VAL A 115 10.19 -0.52 -3.86
N PHE A 116 10.73 -1.66 -4.30
CA PHE A 116 9.98 -2.59 -5.15
C PHE A 116 8.86 -3.31 -4.37
N GLY A 117 9.09 -3.60 -3.10
CA GLY A 117 8.07 -4.13 -2.20
C GLY A 117 6.91 -3.16 -2.05
N MET A 118 7.18 -1.92 -1.68
CA MET A 118 6.16 -0.90 -1.49
C MET A 118 5.40 -0.61 -2.79
N LEU A 119 6.09 -0.37 -3.90
CA LEU A 119 5.45 -0.01 -5.16
C LEU A 119 4.77 -1.21 -5.83
N GLY A 120 5.48 -2.33 -5.98
CA GLY A 120 5.00 -3.48 -6.74
C GLY A 120 4.14 -4.45 -5.93
N LEU A 121 4.72 -5.07 -4.87
CA LEU A 121 4.07 -6.17 -4.16
C LEU A 121 2.86 -5.72 -3.31
N PHE A 122 2.96 -4.54 -2.66
CA PHE A 122 1.94 -4.11 -1.70
C PHE A 122 0.95 -3.11 -2.29
N ASN A 123 1.34 -2.32 -3.28
CA ASN A 123 0.46 -1.32 -3.92
C ASN A 123 0.12 -1.61 -5.38
N GLY A 124 0.76 -2.60 -6.00
CA GLY A 124 0.43 -3.01 -7.39
C GLY A 124 0.71 -1.95 -8.46
N LEU A 125 1.62 -1.02 -8.18
CA LEU A 125 2.05 -0.03 -9.17
C LEU A 125 2.99 -0.70 -10.21
N PRO A 126 2.98 -0.23 -11.46
CA PRO A 126 2.42 1.03 -11.95
C PRO A 126 1.03 0.88 -12.60
N THR A 127 -0.02 1.09 -11.85
CA THR A 127 -1.36 1.31 -12.40
C THR A 127 -1.56 2.82 -12.51
N PHE A 128 -1.49 3.37 -13.72
CA PHE A 128 -1.52 4.83 -13.94
C PHE A 128 -2.91 5.43 -13.92
N TYR A 129 -3.95 4.59 -13.87
CA TYR A 129 -5.32 5.04 -13.93
C TYR A 129 -6.18 4.30 -12.89
N HIS A 130 -7.02 5.06 -12.19
CA HIS A 130 -8.00 4.53 -11.26
C HIS A 130 -9.41 4.99 -11.66
N PRO A 131 -10.40 4.08 -11.76
CA PRO A 131 -11.75 4.43 -12.24
C PRO A 131 -12.46 5.53 -11.44
N ILE A 132 -12.06 5.77 -10.20
CA ILE A 132 -12.62 6.84 -9.37
C ILE A 132 -12.50 8.23 -10.04
N PHE A 133 -11.49 8.42 -10.92
CA PHE A 133 -11.31 9.65 -11.67
C PHE A 133 -12.38 9.90 -12.75
N ASN A 134 -13.22 8.92 -13.06
CA ASN A 134 -14.39 9.10 -13.93
C ASN A 134 -15.50 9.88 -13.24
N ALA A 135 -15.52 9.91 -11.92
CA ALA A 135 -16.51 10.69 -11.17
C ALA A 135 -16.12 12.17 -11.13
N GLU A 136 -17.05 13.07 -11.40
CA GLU A 136 -16.76 14.52 -11.35
C GLU A 136 -16.32 14.99 -9.97
N ILE A 137 -16.90 14.41 -8.92
CA ILE A 137 -16.57 14.72 -7.54
C ILE A 137 -15.14 14.37 -7.16
N SER A 138 -14.51 13.44 -7.90
CA SER A 138 -13.11 13.04 -7.67
C SER A 138 -12.12 14.20 -7.82
N LYS A 139 -12.43 15.20 -8.65
CA LYS A 139 -11.63 16.41 -8.84
C LYS A 139 -11.47 17.23 -7.57
N ARG A 140 -12.33 17.02 -6.57
CA ARG A 140 -12.32 17.73 -5.30
C ARG A 140 -11.65 16.96 -4.15
N ILE A 141 -11.22 15.73 -4.38
CA ILE A 141 -10.53 14.88 -3.38
C ILE A 141 -9.30 15.56 -2.78
N THR A 142 -8.53 16.25 -3.62
CA THR A 142 -7.28 16.91 -3.20
C THR A 142 -7.49 18.33 -2.71
N ASN A 143 -8.72 18.84 -2.74
CA ASN A 143 -9.01 20.22 -2.42
C ASN A 143 -9.82 20.36 -1.12
N ASP A 144 -11.09 19.99 -1.14
CA ASP A 144 -12.01 20.33 -0.06
C ASP A 144 -13.04 19.24 0.28
N ARG A 145 -12.92 18.04 -0.28
CA ARG A 145 -13.88 16.95 -0.05
C ARG A 145 -13.23 15.67 0.43
N PHE A 146 -13.95 14.99 1.28
CA PHE A 146 -13.62 13.67 1.78
C PHE A 146 -14.55 12.67 1.09
N LEU A 147 -14.02 11.60 0.52
CA LEU A 147 -14.81 10.62 -0.20
C LEU A 147 -14.69 9.24 0.42
N VAL A 148 -15.80 8.52 0.47
CA VAL A 148 -15.84 7.08 0.72
C VAL A 148 -16.24 6.39 -0.57
N SER A 149 -15.46 5.44 -1.03
CA SER A 149 -15.75 4.62 -2.21
C SER A 149 -15.97 3.16 -1.81
N ILE A 150 -17.02 2.53 -2.34
CA ILE A 150 -17.30 1.09 -2.18
C ILE A 150 -17.21 0.45 -3.55
N GLU A 151 -16.29 -0.52 -3.71
CA GLU A 151 -16.07 -1.17 -5.00
C GLU A 151 -17.20 -2.17 -5.33
N ALA A 152 -17.55 -2.26 -6.61
CA ALA A 152 -18.50 -3.29 -7.11
C ALA A 152 -17.98 -4.73 -6.95
N LYS A 153 -16.68 -4.89 -6.67
CA LYS A 153 -16.06 -6.19 -6.34
C LYS A 153 -16.37 -6.67 -4.91
N ASP A 154 -17.01 -5.84 -4.09
CA ASP A 154 -17.42 -6.26 -2.74
C ASP A 154 -18.56 -7.28 -2.84
N PRO A 155 -18.52 -8.38 -2.06
CA PRO A 155 -19.56 -9.41 -2.09
C PRO A 155 -20.97 -8.91 -1.73
N GLN A 156 -21.05 -7.81 -0.98
CA GLN A 156 -22.32 -7.21 -0.55
C GLN A 156 -22.78 -6.04 -1.43
N PHE A 157 -21.99 -5.73 -2.47
CA PHE A 157 -22.32 -4.60 -3.33
C PHE A 157 -23.60 -4.84 -4.14
N ASP A 158 -24.53 -3.90 -4.03
CA ASP A 158 -25.70 -3.77 -4.88
C ASP A 158 -25.85 -2.30 -5.25
N ALA A 159 -25.92 -1.99 -6.56
CA ALA A 159 -25.91 -0.61 -7.03
C ALA A 159 -26.97 0.26 -6.36
N THR A 160 -28.18 -0.26 -6.17
CA THR A 160 -29.29 0.48 -5.55
C THR A 160 -29.14 0.56 -4.03
N LYS A 161 -29.00 -0.60 -3.37
CA LYS A 161 -28.92 -0.67 -1.90
C LYS A 161 -27.69 0.04 -1.35
N THR A 162 -26.53 -0.10 -2.02
CA THR A 162 -25.29 0.55 -1.59
C THR A 162 -25.41 2.07 -1.74
N THR A 163 -26.04 2.55 -2.82
CA THR A 163 -26.26 4.00 -3.00
C THR A 163 -27.22 4.55 -1.94
N GLU A 164 -28.34 3.87 -1.68
CA GLU A 164 -29.29 4.24 -0.61
C GLU A 164 -28.60 4.23 0.78
N PHE A 165 -27.79 3.21 1.05
CA PHE A 165 -27.02 3.13 2.29
C PHE A 165 -26.06 4.33 2.43
N LEU A 166 -25.30 4.66 1.38
CA LEU A 166 -24.39 5.80 1.39
C LEU A 166 -25.13 7.12 1.58
N GLN A 167 -26.32 7.30 0.96
CA GLN A 167 -27.18 8.46 1.15
C GLN A 167 -27.74 8.58 2.57
N SER A 168 -27.93 7.46 3.26
CA SER A 168 -28.40 7.43 4.65
C SER A 168 -27.35 7.83 5.67
N LEU A 169 -26.07 7.92 5.27
CA LEU A 169 -25.00 8.30 6.16
C LEU A 169 -25.07 9.78 6.52
N HIS A 170 -24.84 10.09 7.78
CA HIS A 170 -24.83 11.48 8.26
C HIS A 170 -23.71 12.28 7.57
N GLY A 171 -24.06 13.42 6.99
CA GLY A 171 -23.13 14.30 6.29
C GLY A 171 -22.86 13.93 4.83
N ALA A 172 -23.50 12.88 4.29
CA ALA A 172 -23.41 12.56 2.87
C ALA A 172 -24.08 13.64 2.02
N GLU A 173 -23.31 14.35 1.18
CA GLU A 173 -23.84 15.44 0.34
C GLU A 173 -24.17 14.97 -1.06
N GLU A 174 -23.28 14.21 -1.65
CA GLU A 174 -23.37 13.77 -3.03
C GLU A 174 -22.97 12.30 -3.12
N VAL A 175 -23.84 11.49 -3.70
CA VAL A 175 -23.61 10.05 -3.91
C VAL A 175 -23.73 9.76 -5.39
N GLN A 176 -22.68 9.15 -5.97
CA GLN A 176 -22.61 8.83 -7.39
C GLN A 176 -22.20 7.38 -7.60
N LEU A 177 -22.74 6.76 -8.66
CA LEU A 177 -22.18 5.51 -9.21
C LEU A 177 -21.04 5.86 -10.17
N VAL A 178 -19.96 5.12 -10.07
CA VAL A 178 -18.76 5.31 -10.89
C VAL A 178 -18.67 4.19 -11.91
N GLU A 179 -18.47 4.55 -13.16
CA GLU A 179 -18.24 3.63 -14.27
C GLU A 179 -16.75 3.26 -14.34
N ALA A 180 -16.45 2.01 -14.75
CA ALA A 180 -15.09 1.47 -14.84
C ALA A 180 -14.34 1.94 -16.08
#